data_3e88144dcd9377ae2fd01edb14eb7936
#
_entry.id   3e88144dcd9377ae2fd01edb14eb7936
#
_cell.length_a   1.000
_cell.length_b   1.000
_cell.length_c   1.000
_cell.angle_alpha   90.00
_cell.angle_beta   90.00
_cell.angle_gamma   90.00
#
_symmetry.space_group_name_H-M   'P 1'
#
loop_
_entity.id
_entity.type
_entity.pdbx_description
1 polymer ?
#
loop_
_entity_poly.entity_id
_entity_poly.type
_entity_poly.pdbx_seq_one_letter_code
_entity_poly.pdbx_strand_id
1 'polypeptide(L)'
;MSRRQSTASLNSWLPALLVAGAVVVFGLAVLFVAGGSGGSDSPPPAAGRQDDTPAAGGPAVFDLSRVKGGMLPGFVATADEKAQMAYQYAMDNRETVMWMPCYCGCGGHSGHKSAYNCFVKDGAAGAAVEFDNHGSGCVMCVEIVLDTKRLSEEGWSLSDIRSYIDEKYGATGGEATDTPLPPA
;
A
#
# COMPACT_ATOMS: atom_id res chain seq x y z
N MET A 1 25.69 30.62 57.49
CA MET A 1 26.47 31.69 56.86
C MET A 1 26.12 31.70 55.40
N SER A 2 25.38 32.69 55.09
CA SER A 2 25.42 33.77 54.09
C SER A 2 24.94 33.28 52.71
N ARG A 3 23.72 33.56 52.40
CA ARG A 3 23.07 34.69 51.67
C ARG A 3 23.82 35.09 50.37
N ARG A 4 23.18 34.92 49.22
CA ARG A 4 22.74 36.09 48.43
C ARG A 4 21.71 35.67 47.37
N GLN A 5 20.59 36.37 47.43
CA GLN A 5 19.61 36.56 46.39
C GLN A 5 20.10 37.68 45.46
N SER A 6 19.70 37.63 44.19
CA SER A 6 19.51 38.82 43.33
C SER A 6 18.65 38.36 42.17
N THR A 7 17.39 38.62 42.16
CA THR A 7 16.56 39.75 41.67
C THR A 7 16.72 40.05 40.17
N ALA A 8 15.68 39.69 39.47
CA ALA A 8 14.83 40.46 38.55
C ALA A 8 15.47 41.38 37.49
N SER A 9 15.05 41.19 36.26
CA SER A 9 14.70 42.34 35.41
C SER A 9 13.65 41.98 34.38
N LEU A 10 12.46 42.46 34.58
CA LEU A 10 11.43 42.68 33.57
C LEU A 10 11.93 43.77 32.62
N ASN A 11 11.76 43.58 31.32
CA ASN A 11 11.58 44.71 30.42
C ASN A 11 10.57 44.36 29.34
N SER A 12 9.39 44.85 29.57
CA SER A 12 8.33 45.10 28.62
C SER A 12 8.75 46.19 27.65
N TRP A 13 8.63 45.98 26.39
CA TRP A 13 8.46 47.03 25.39
C TRP A 13 7.54 46.53 24.27
N LEU A 14 6.27 46.92 24.39
CA LEU A 14 5.42 47.20 23.23
C LEU A 14 5.64 48.66 22.83
N PRO A 15 5.58 49.03 21.57
CA PRO A 15 4.35 49.63 21.14
C PRO A 15 3.84 49.20 19.75
N ALA A 16 2.54 49.26 19.65
CA ALA A 16 1.74 49.19 18.47
C ALA A 16 2.09 50.28 17.45
N LEU A 17 2.05 49.95 16.17
CA LEU A 17 1.73 50.94 15.14
C LEU A 17 0.88 50.27 14.04
N LEU A 18 -0.35 50.69 14.00
CA LEU A 18 -1.31 50.58 12.91
C LEU A 18 -0.83 51.40 11.73
N VAL A 19 -0.77 50.80 10.53
CA VAL A 19 -0.91 51.59 9.30
C VAL A 19 -1.83 50.81 8.35
N ALA A 20 -2.93 51.45 8.06
CA ALA A 20 -3.95 51.08 7.10
C ALA A 20 -3.52 51.37 5.66
N GLY A 21 -4.02 50.60 4.71
CA GLY A 21 -4.38 51.14 3.41
C GLY A 21 -3.48 50.69 2.24
N ALA A 22 -4.01 49.87 1.37
CA ALA A 22 -4.31 50.24 -0.02
C ALA A 22 -4.72 49.01 -0.81
N VAL A 23 -5.97 48.98 -1.17
CA VAL A 23 -6.52 48.14 -2.27
C VAL A 23 -5.99 48.71 -3.58
N VAL A 24 -5.24 47.89 -4.33
CA VAL A 24 -5.00 48.15 -5.75
C VAL A 24 -5.46 46.95 -6.54
N VAL A 25 -6.64 47.10 -7.12
CA VAL A 25 -7.15 46.25 -8.17
C VAL A 25 -6.40 46.65 -9.45
N PHE A 26 -5.54 45.77 -9.93
CA PHE A 26 -5.04 45.86 -11.31
C PHE A 26 -5.37 44.50 -11.99
N GLY A 27 -6.40 44.56 -12.79
CA GLY A 27 -6.65 43.58 -13.82
C GLY A 27 -5.57 43.70 -14.92
N LEU A 28 -4.94 42.62 -15.24
CA LEU A 28 -4.26 42.46 -16.49
C LEU A 28 -4.50 41.06 -17.02
N ALA A 29 -5.27 41.01 -18.09
CA ALA A 29 -5.41 39.85 -18.94
C ALA A 29 -4.04 39.50 -19.53
N VAL A 30 -3.52 38.30 -19.31
CA VAL A 30 -2.39 37.76 -20.03
C VAL A 30 -2.87 36.60 -20.87
N LEU A 31 -2.72 36.76 -22.16
CA LEU A 31 -2.95 35.78 -23.22
C LEU A 31 -2.23 34.45 -22.92
N PHE A 32 -3.00 33.37 -22.97
CA PHE A 32 -2.51 32.02 -23.02
C PHE A 32 -1.82 31.76 -24.36
N VAL A 33 -0.51 31.55 -24.34
CA VAL A 33 0.20 30.89 -25.42
C VAL A 33 0.15 29.39 -25.16
N ALA A 34 -0.54 28.69 -26.02
CA ALA A 34 -0.61 27.24 -26.05
C ALA A 34 0.78 26.68 -26.45
N GLY A 35 1.39 25.93 -25.54
CA GLY A 35 2.55 25.08 -25.78
C GLY A 35 2.28 23.74 -25.11
N GLY A 36 1.77 22.78 -25.88
CA GLY A 36 1.44 21.46 -25.39
C GLY A 36 2.67 20.62 -25.11
N SER A 37 2.65 19.93 -23.99
CA SER A 37 3.32 18.65 -23.78
C SER A 37 2.43 17.91 -22.80
N GLY A 38 1.65 16.96 -23.31
CA GLY A 38 0.75 16.14 -22.51
C GLY A 38 1.55 15.17 -21.66
N GLY A 39 1.71 15.53 -20.40
CA GLY A 39 1.89 14.56 -19.35
C GLY A 39 0.50 14.34 -18.75
N SER A 40 -0.02 13.14 -18.86
CA SER A 40 -1.26 12.78 -18.18
C SER A 40 -0.95 12.57 -16.70
N ASP A 41 -0.76 13.66 -15.96
CA ASP A 41 -0.81 13.65 -14.51
C ASP A 41 -2.28 13.59 -14.10
N SER A 42 -2.84 12.40 -14.11
CA SER A 42 -4.06 12.16 -13.35
C SER A 42 -3.68 12.16 -11.88
N PRO A 43 -4.24 13.06 -11.06
CA PRO A 43 -4.00 13.00 -9.62
C PRO A 43 -4.46 11.65 -9.10
N PRO A 44 -3.76 11.03 -8.14
CA PRO A 44 -4.25 9.83 -7.49
C PRO A 44 -5.64 10.12 -6.93
N PRO A 45 -6.61 9.23 -7.09
CA PRO A 45 -7.93 9.42 -6.53
C PRO A 45 -7.82 9.62 -5.04
N ALA A 46 -8.47 10.68 -4.55
CA ALA A 46 -8.43 11.12 -3.16
C ALA A 46 -8.65 9.93 -2.21
N ALA A 47 -7.74 9.75 -1.27
CA ALA A 47 -7.89 8.87 -0.13
C ALA A 47 -9.20 9.21 0.60
N GLY A 48 -10.22 8.39 0.44
CA GLY A 48 -11.53 8.68 1.04
C GLY A 48 -12.66 7.85 0.47
N ARG A 49 -12.46 6.57 0.33
CA ARG A 49 -13.60 5.64 0.31
C ARG A 49 -13.14 4.32 0.92
N GLN A 50 -13.39 4.20 2.22
CA GLN A 50 -13.47 2.90 2.87
C GLN A 50 -14.77 2.26 2.39
N ASP A 51 -14.75 1.70 1.19
CA ASP A 51 -15.73 0.71 0.80
C ASP A 51 -15.18 -0.63 1.26
N ASP A 52 -15.57 -1.05 2.45
CA ASP A 52 -15.39 -2.41 2.97
C ASP A 52 -16.23 -3.43 2.18
N THR A 53 -16.49 -3.14 0.91
CA THR A 53 -17.16 -4.10 0.03
C THR A 53 -16.09 -5.05 -0.48
N PRO A 54 -16.14 -6.34 -0.09
CA PRO A 54 -15.27 -7.35 -0.70
C PRO A 54 -15.48 -7.29 -2.21
N ALA A 55 -14.40 -7.23 -2.97
CA ALA A 55 -14.50 -7.40 -4.41
C ALA A 55 -15.37 -8.62 -4.68
N ALA A 56 -16.48 -8.43 -5.41
CA ALA A 56 -17.44 -9.47 -5.73
C ALA A 56 -16.80 -10.47 -6.69
N GLY A 57 -15.87 -11.27 -6.16
CA GLY A 57 -15.35 -12.48 -6.79
C GLY A 57 -16.21 -13.63 -6.32
N GLY A 58 -16.67 -14.48 -7.22
CA GLY A 58 -17.25 -15.76 -6.85
C GLY A 58 -16.26 -16.61 -6.04
N PRO A 59 -16.69 -17.80 -5.56
CA PRO A 59 -15.82 -18.67 -4.80
C PRO A 59 -14.51 -18.96 -5.55
N ALA A 60 -13.40 -19.07 -4.81
CA ALA A 60 -12.08 -19.33 -5.40
C ALA A 60 -12.09 -20.63 -6.22
N VAL A 61 -11.61 -20.56 -7.46
CA VAL A 61 -11.52 -21.70 -8.38
C VAL A 61 -10.06 -21.94 -8.72
N PHE A 62 -9.46 -23.00 -8.16
CA PHE A 62 -8.05 -23.32 -8.36
C PHE A 62 -7.84 -24.26 -9.56
N ASP A 63 -6.88 -23.92 -10.42
CA ASP A 63 -6.37 -24.85 -11.41
C ASP A 63 -5.41 -25.84 -10.74
N LEU A 64 -5.94 -26.98 -10.35
CA LEU A 64 -5.20 -28.02 -9.64
C LEU A 64 -4.07 -28.63 -10.48
N SER A 65 -4.10 -28.51 -11.82
CA SER A 65 -3.02 -29.01 -12.68
C SER A 65 -1.71 -28.24 -12.45
N ARG A 66 -1.82 -27.00 -11.95
CA ARG A 66 -0.67 -26.16 -11.61
C ARG A 66 -0.17 -26.36 -10.18
N VAL A 67 -0.93 -27.06 -9.35
CA VAL A 67 -0.60 -27.27 -7.93
C VAL A 67 0.25 -28.53 -7.75
N LYS A 68 1.31 -28.42 -6.94
CA LYS A 68 2.17 -29.55 -6.60
C LYS A 68 1.35 -30.68 -5.95
N GLY A 69 1.38 -31.83 -6.58
CA GLY A 69 0.57 -33.00 -6.13
C GLY A 69 -0.88 -32.98 -6.60
N GLY A 70 -1.32 -31.99 -7.38
CA GLY A 70 -2.66 -31.95 -7.99
C GLY A 70 -3.81 -31.75 -6.99
N MET A 71 -3.52 -31.27 -5.76
CA MET A 71 -4.49 -31.14 -4.69
C MET A 71 -4.17 -29.91 -3.82
N LEU A 72 -5.21 -29.22 -3.33
CA LEU A 72 -5.01 -28.12 -2.37
C LEU A 72 -4.55 -28.68 -1.03
N PRO A 73 -3.54 -28.03 -0.39
CA PRO A 73 -3.24 -28.32 1.00
C PRO A 73 -4.44 -28.03 1.91
N GLY A 74 -4.57 -28.78 3.01
CA GLY A 74 -5.68 -28.63 3.93
C GLY A 74 -5.87 -27.19 4.46
N PHE A 75 -4.78 -26.49 4.75
CA PHE A 75 -4.83 -25.10 5.23
C PHE A 75 -5.36 -24.11 4.19
N VAL A 76 -5.28 -24.42 2.88
CA VAL A 76 -5.93 -23.62 1.82
C VAL A 76 -7.38 -24.03 1.68
N ALA A 77 -7.65 -25.35 1.61
CA ALA A 77 -8.97 -25.87 1.37
C ALA A 77 -9.98 -25.54 2.51
N THR A 78 -9.49 -25.35 3.74
CA THR A 78 -10.32 -25.01 4.92
C THR A 78 -10.18 -23.55 5.37
N ALA A 79 -9.42 -22.72 4.64
CA ALA A 79 -9.33 -21.29 4.92
C ALA A 79 -10.69 -20.60 4.69
N ASP A 80 -10.86 -19.41 5.27
CA ASP A 80 -12.01 -18.57 4.96
C ASP A 80 -12.00 -18.13 3.48
N GLU A 81 -13.14 -17.66 3.00
CA GLU A 81 -13.35 -17.32 1.59
C GLU A 81 -12.38 -16.23 1.10
N LYS A 82 -12.11 -15.21 1.91
CA LYS A 82 -11.16 -14.13 1.57
C LYS A 82 -9.73 -14.68 1.43
N ALA A 83 -9.33 -15.54 2.36
CA ALA A 83 -8.01 -16.17 2.29
C ALA A 83 -7.89 -17.07 1.07
N GLN A 84 -8.93 -17.87 0.74
CA GLN A 84 -8.94 -18.67 -0.48
C GLN A 84 -8.83 -17.82 -1.74
N MET A 85 -9.57 -16.70 -1.83
CA MET A 85 -9.45 -15.74 -2.94
C MET A 85 -8.04 -15.16 -3.04
N ALA A 86 -7.42 -14.82 -1.91
CA ALA A 86 -6.06 -14.29 -1.89
C ALA A 86 -5.03 -15.34 -2.36
N TYR A 87 -5.17 -16.60 -1.95
CA TYR A 87 -4.35 -17.72 -2.45
C TYR A 87 -4.48 -17.90 -3.96
N GLN A 88 -5.71 -17.91 -4.45
CA GLN A 88 -5.95 -18.04 -5.89
C GLN A 88 -5.34 -16.86 -6.66
N TYR A 89 -5.62 -15.64 -6.21
CA TYR A 89 -5.09 -14.45 -6.89
C TYR A 89 -3.57 -14.42 -6.90
N ALA A 90 -2.92 -14.73 -5.78
CA ALA A 90 -1.46 -14.82 -5.71
C ALA A 90 -0.90 -15.90 -6.64
N MET A 91 -1.54 -17.07 -6.73
CA MET A 91 -1.15 -18.15 -7.64
C MET A 91 -1.22 -17.71 -9.11
N ASP A 92 -2.26 -16.94 -9.47
CA ASP A 92 -2.55 -16.58 -10.86
C ASP A 92 -1.84 -15.28 -11.31
N ASN A 93 -1.48 -14.39 -10.37
CA ASN A 93 -0.94 -13.06 -10.66
C ASN A 93 0.40 -12.79 -9.95
N ARG A 94 1.32 -13.75 -10.07
CA ARG A 94 2.65 -13.63 -9.46
C ARG A 94 3.34 -12.32 -9.84
N GLU A 95 3.30 -11.96 -11.11
CA GLU A 95 3.94 -10.77 -11.70
C GLU A 95 3.41 -9.45 -11.12
N THR A 96 2.24 -9.46 -10.50
CA THR A 96 1.66 -8.31 -9.81
C THR A 96 1.98 -8.36 -8.31
N VAL A 97 1.67 -9.49 -7.67
CA VAL A 97 1.73 -9.59 -6.20
C VAL A 97 3.17 -9.61 -5.66
N MET A 98 4.14 -10.06 -6.46
CA MET A 98 5.55 -10.08 -6.06
C MET A 98 6.17 -8.69 -5.80
N TRP A 99 5.54 -7.63 -6.30
CA TRP A 99 5.97 -6.24 -6.11
C TRP A 99 5.35 -5.56 -4.89
N MET A 100 4.40 -6.22 -4.23
CA MET A 100 3.70 -5.69 -3.07
C MET A 100 4.38 -6.16 -1.78
N PRO A 101 4.78 -5.25 -0.88
CA PRO A 101 5.36 -5.64 0.40
C PRO A 101 4.28 -6.19 1.33
N CYS A 102 4.71 -7.01 2.29
CA CYS A 102 3.89 -7.38 3.43
C CYS A 102 4.39 -6.68 4.69
N TYR A 103 3.48 -6.15 5.49
CA TYR A 103 3.76 -5.38 6.70
C TYR A 103 3.46 -6.13 7.99
N CYS A 104 3.28 -7.46 7.93
CA CYS A 104 3.05 -8.28 9.12
C CYS A 104 4.33 -8.71 9.86
N GLY A 105 5.50 -8.30 9.39
CA GLY A 105 6.80 -8.69 9.95
C GLY A 105 7.33 -10.04 9.46
N CYS A 106 6.64 -10.71 8.53
CA CYS A 106 7.04 -12.04 8.02
C CYS A 106 8.40 -12.06 7.31
N GLY A 107 8.90 -10.91 6.84
CA GLY A 107 10.25 -10.79 6.29
C GLY A 107 11.32 -11.21 7.27
N GLY A 108 11.19 -10.78 8.53
CA GLY A 108 12.17 -11.07 9.58
C GLY A 108 12.16 -12.50 10.09
N HIS A 109 10.98 -13.12 10.23
CA HIS A 109 10.88 -14.45 10.84
C HIS A 109 10.64 -15.62 9.87
N SER A 110 10.11 -15.34 8.66
CA SER A 110 9.83 -16.37 7.64
C SER A 110 10.69 -16.19 6.39
N GLY A 111 11.42 -15.09 6.28
CA GLY A 111 12.27 -14.81 5.13
C GLY A 111 11.48 -14.45 3.86
N HIS A 112 10.20 -14.08 3.99
CA HIS A 112 9.37 -13.65 2.87
C HIS A 112 9.91 -12.36 2.26
N LYS A 113 9.91 -12.28 0.92
CA LYS A 113 10.41 -11.13 0.16
C LYS A 113 9.30 -10.20 -0.31
N SER A 114 8.06 -10.66 -0.32
CA SER A 114 6.88 -9.90 -0.75
C SER A 114 5.61 -10.53 -0.19
N ALA A 115 4.47 -9.89 -0.41
CA ALA A 115 3.16 -10.46 -0.10
C ALA A 115 2.90 -11.78 -0.84
N TYR A 116 3.47 -11.96 -2.03
CA TYR A 116 3.38 -13.21 -2.77
C TYR A 116 3.86 -14.41 -1.94
N ASN A 117 4.99 -14.27 -1.25
CA ASN A 117 5.58 -15.36 -0.48
C ASN A 117 4.76 -15.78 0.74
N CYS A 118 3.82 -14.94 1.19
CA CYS A 118 2.88 -15.33 2.26
C CYS A 118 1.89 -16.42 1.80
N PHE A 119 1.70 -16.58 0.49
CA PHE A 119 0.74 -17.50 -0.12
C PHE A 119 1.39 -18.60 -0.94
N VAL A 120 2.46 -18.27 -1.65
CA VAL A 120 3.12 -19.16 -2.60
C VAL A 120 4.62 -19.14 -2.36
N LYS A 121 5.21 -20.30 -2.23
CA LYS A 121 6.66 -20.48 -2.11
C LYS A 121 7.36 -20.16 -3.43
N ASP A 122 8.55 -19.59 -3.34
CA ASP A 122 9.37 -19.39 -4.53
C ASP A 122 9.75 -20.72 -5.16
N GLY A 123 9.61 -20.77 -6.48
CA GLY A 123 9.95 -21.93 -7.31
C GLY A 123 10.55 -21.50 -8.64
N ALA A 124 11.14 -22.43 -9.37
CA ALA A 124 11.60 -22.19 -10.73
C ALA A 124 10.43 -21.79 -11.64
N ALA A 125 10.71 -21.01 -12.67
CA ALA A 125 9.70 -20.66 -13.67
C ALA A 125 9.07 -21.92 -14.28
N GLY A 126 7.73 -21.98 -14.28
CA GLY A 126 6.99 -23.15 -14.78
C GLY A 126 6.92 -24.35 -13.82
N ALA A 127 7.52 -24.26 -12.63
CA ALA A 127 7.34 -25.29 -11.62
C ALA A 127 5.90 -25.31 -11.09
N ALA A 128 5.47 -26.47 -10.62
CA ALA A 128 4.17 -26.59 -9.95
C ALA A 128 4.15 -25.73 -8.67
N VAL A 129 3.01 -25.07 -8.44
CA VAL A 129 2.79 -24.17 -7.31
C VAL A 129 2.81 -24.96 -6.00
N GLU A 130 3.62 -24.51 -5.06
CA GLU A 130 3.60 -24.95 -3.67
C GLU A 130 3.13 -23.80 -2.78
N PHE A 131 2.05 -24.01 -2.05
CA PHE A 131 1.50 -22.98 -1.18
C PHE A 131 2.29 -22.85 0.12
N ASP A 132 2.40 -21.61 0.62
CA ASP A 132 2.85 -21.30 1.97
C ASP A 132 1.64 -21.17 2.89
N ASN A 133 1.75 -21.61 4.15
CA ASN A 133 0.62 -21.57 5.08
C ASN A 133 0.42 -20.23 5.79
N HIS A 134 1.35 -19.28 5.61
CA HIS A 134 1.31 -18.01 6.34
C HIS A 134 0.04 -17.21 6.01
N GLY A 135 -0.35 -17.17 4.74
CA GLY A 135 -1.53 -16.43 4.28
C GLY A 135 -2.85 -16.90 4.89
N SER A 136 -2.97 -18.19 5.29
CA SER A 136 -4.21 -18.71 5.88
C SER A 136 -4.49 -18.18 7.29
N GLY A 137 -3.47 -17.64 7.97
CA GLY A 137 -3.59 -17.14 9.35
C GLY A 137 -3.31 -15.64 9.51
N CYS A 138 -3.04 -14.92 8.42
CA CYS A 138 -2.64 -13.52 8.49
C CYS A 138 -3.62 -12.61 7.74
N VAL A 139 -4.53 -11.96 8.46
CA VAL A 139 -5.51 -11.02 7.88
C VAL A 139 -4.83 -9.92 7.07
N MET A 140 -3.73 -9.34 7.57
CA MET A 140 -3.02 -8.28 6.85
C MET A 140 -2.49 -8.75 5.49
N CYS A 141 -1.93 -9.97 5.41
CA CYS A 141 -1.47 -10.52 4.13
C CYS A 141 -2.63 -10.69 3.15
N VAL A 142 -3.77 -11.20 3.64
CA VAL A 142 -4.99 -11.38 2.85
C VAL A 142 -5.48 -10.05 2.30
N GLU A 143 -5.64 -9.04 3.16
CA GLU A 143 -6.13 -7.73 2.76
C GLU A 143 -5.19 -7.03 1.75
N ILE A 144 -3.87 -7.14 1.91
CA ILE A 144 -2.90 -6.60 0.93
C ILE A 144 -3.10 -7.22 -0.45
N VAL A 145 -3.27 -8.54 -0.52
CA VAL A 145 -3.46 -9.23 -1.81
C VAL A 145 -4.83 -8.92 -2.41
N LEU A 146 -5.88 -8.81 -1.61
CA LEU A 146 -7.22 -8.46 -2.09
C LEU A 146 -7.31 -7.00 -2.55
N ASP A 147 -6.64 -6.05 -1.87
CA ASP A 147 -6.53 -4.68 -2.37
C ASP A 147 -5.74 -4.63 -3.68
N THR A 148 -4.64 -5.38 -3.76
CA THR A 148 -3.86 -5.49 -5.01
C THR A 148 -4.74 -6.00 -6.14
N LYS A 149 -5.55 -7.05 -5.89
CA LYS A 149 -6.52 -7.58 -6.86
C LYS A 149 -7.51 -6.49 -7.32
N ARG A 150 -8.18 -5.86 -6.38
CA ARG A 150 -9.19 -4.83 -6.65
C ARG A 150 -8.62 -3.69 -7.49
N LEU A 151 -7.50 -3.11 -7.07
CA LEU A 151 -6.88 -1.98 -7.76
C LEU A 151 -6.37 -2.37 -9.16
N SER A 152 -5.83 -3.59 -9.30
CA SER A 152 -5.43 -4.13 -10.61
C SER A 152 -6.62 -4.28 -11.56
N GLU A 153 -7.76 -4.77 -11.06
CA GLU A 153 -9.01 -4.89 -11.82
C GLU A 153 -9.63 -3.52 -12.17
N GLU A 154 -9.37 -2.51 -11.33
CA GLU A 154 -9.71 -1.10 -11.60
C GLU A 154 -8.76 -0.44 -12.62
N GLY A 155 -7.70 -1.13 -13.05
CA GLY A 155 -6.76 -0.66 -14.06
C GLY A 155 -5.64 0.25 -13.55
N TRP A 156 -5.36 0.21 -12.24
CA TRP A 156 -4.24 0.97 -11.66
C TRP A 156 -2.89 0.44 -12.13
N SER A 157 -1.90 1.32 -12.25
CA SER A 157 -0.53 0.89 -12.52
C SER A 157 0.08 0.17 -11.31
N LEU A 158 1.09 -0.68 -11.55
CA LEU A 158 1.81 -1.36 -10.47
C LEU A 158 2.43 -0.37 -9.47
N SER A 159 2.92 0.77 -9.95
CA SER A 159 3.50 1.81 -9.10
C SER A 159 2.46 2.49 -8.20
N ASP A 160 1.25 2.73 -8.73
CA ASP A 160 0.17 3.34 -7.95
C ASP A 160 -0.38 2.35 -6.92
N ILE A 161 -0.55 1.08 -7.30
CA ILE A 161 -0.94 0.01 -6.38
C ILE A 161 0.09 -0.10 -5.25
N ARG A 162 1.38 -0.13 -5.58
CA ARG A 162 2.46 -0.18 -4.59
C ARG A 162 2.39 1.01 -3.63
N SER A 163 2.21 2.22 -4.14
CA SER A 163 2.10 3.43 -3.33
C SER A 163 0.90 3.37 -2.37
N TYR A 164 -0.24 2.89 -2.86
CA TYR A 164 -1.44 2.68 -2.03
C TYR A 164 -1.18 1.67 -0.90
N ILE A 165 -0.55 0.52 -1.21
CA ILE A 165 -0.24 -0.51 -0.22
C ILE A 165 0.73 0.03 0.84
N ASP A 166 1.77 0.77 0.42
CA ASP A 166 2.75 1.38 1.32
C ASP A 166 2.08 2.40 2.26
N GLU A 167 1.20 3.25 1.74
CA GLU A 167 0.47 4.25 2.53
C GLU A 167 -0.50 3.58 3.52
N LYS A 168 -1.32 2.65 3.05
CA LYS A 168 -2.38 2.04 3.86
C LYS A 168 -1.83 1.15 4.97
N TYR A 169 -0.85 0.31 4.65
CA TYR A 169 -0.37 -0.73 5.57
C TYR A 169 0.93 -0.36 6.29
N GLY A 170 1.75 0.53 5.70
CA GLY A 170 3.00 0.97 6.31
C GLY A 170 2.81 1.77 7.61
N ALA A 171 1.69 2.52 7.73
CA ALA A 171 1.39 3.31 8.93
C ALA A 171 0.97 2.47 10.15
N THR A 172 0.42 1.28 9.94
CA THR A 172 -0.22 0.46 10.99
C THR A 172 0.42 -0.91 11.16
N GLY A 173 1.22 -1.33 10.19
CA GLY A 173 1.89 -2.62 10.17
C GLY A 173 3.23 -2.61 10.92
N GLY A 174 3.89 -3.76 10.87
CA GLY A 174 5.26 -3.93 11.32
C GLY A 174 6.28 -3.58 10.23
N GLU A 175 7.48 -4.13 10.36
CA GLU A 175 8.52 -3.99 9.34
C GLU A 175 8.08 -4.61 8.01
N ALA A 176 8.23 -3.84 6.93
CA ALA A 176 7.94 -4.31 5.58
C ALA A 176 8.89 -5.44 5.16
N THR A 177 8.41 -6.33 4.31
CA THR A 177 9.30 -7.23 3.57
C THR A 177 10.24 -6.42 2.66
N ASP A 178 11.45 -6.95 2.43
CA ASP A 178 12.43 -6.35 1.51
C ASP A 178 12.00 -6.58 0.05
N THR A 179 10.99 -5.83 -0.36
CA THR A 179 10.34 -5.94 -1.67
C THR A 179 10.81 -4.83 -2.59
N PRO A 180 11.41 -5.13 -3.74
CA PRO A 180 11.83 -4.10 -4.70
C PRO A 180 10.63 -3.30 -5.22
N LEU A 181 10.90 -2.10 -5.74
CA LEU A 181 9.88 -1.34 -6.44
C LEU A 181 9.51 -2.01 -7.76
N PRO A 182 8.25 -1.91 -8.21
CA PRO A 182 7.85 -2.41 -9.51
C PRO A 182 8.59 -1.69 -10.64
N PRO A 183 8.74 -2.31 -11.81
CA PRO A 183 9.30 -1.65 -12.98
C PRO A 183 8.39 -0.48 -13.41
N ALA A 184 9.05 0.55 -13.96
CA ALA A 184 8.35 1.73 -14.50
C ALA A 184 7.59 1.40 -15.79
#